data_8b7340cfe11e97ddb50f4805ed1d61d1
#
_entry.id   8b7340cfe11e97ddb50f4805ed1d61d1
#
_cell.length_a   1.000
_cell.length_b   1.000
_cell.length_c   1.000
_cell.angle_alpha   90.00
_cell.angle_beta   90.00
_cell.angle_gamma   90.00
#
_symmetry.space_group_name_H-M   'P 1'
#
loop_
_entity.id
_entity.type
_entity.pdbx_description
1 polymer ?
#
loop_
_entity_poly.entity_id
_entity_poly.type
_entity_poly.pdbx_seq_one_letter_code
_entity_poly.pdbx_strand_id
1 'polypeptide(L)'
;LIIGVLSLSAIGVIFAMLRLIKRFDHTLNQDMATIQGMLKGEKPTTALNFALTQDLQGTLVTHKVVMANQQKRETEAETLASIEQTDIEMTAVDMSALSTPVEAVYVADEKDLLSLDSQTASVALNKEVVVEKAPSLDLLEYAASQAKLKEDALVPAHVFRAYDIRGKAHTEITKTLAHQVGLAVGTEAKIRGEQTIVVGRDARLSSVELTKALIDGLRESGCDVMDVGQVPTPVLYYAAKNFGTGSGVMVTASHNPAPDNGFKIMLANHTLVDTEIYALRQRIIDKDFSNGAGSYIERQADDDYLQALNDDIILARDFNVVVDAANGVAGPIAVKMLKALGCTVSELYCNPDGNFPNHEPDPTKAENLEDLLSDVAISGADVGIAFDG
;
A
#
# COMPACT_ATOMS: atom_id res chain seq x y z
N LEU A 1 38.98 -43.07 -31.32
CA LEU A 1 38.81 -43.27 -29.86
C LEU A 1 38.24 -42.01 -29.19
N ILE A 2 38.65 -40.79 -29.59
CA ILE A 2 38.20 -39.52 -29.06
C ILE A 2 36.72 -39.27 -29.41
N ILE A 3 36.27 -39.58 -30.62
CA ILE A 3 34.89 -39.45 -31.07
C ILE A 3 33.93 -40.39 -30.28
N GLY A 4 34.39 -41.59 -29.95
CA GLY A 4 33.61 -42.53 -29.13
C GLY A 4 33.43 -42.12 -27.67
N VAL A 5 34.43 -41.46 -27.09
CA VAL A 5 34.37 -40.95 -25.70
C VAL A 5 33.45 -39.73 -25.57
N LEU A 6 33.46 -38.83 -26.58
CA LEU A 6 32.54 -37.67 -26.63
C LEU A 6 31.08 -38.12 -26.83
N SER A 7 30.81 -39.17 -27.61
CA SER A 7 29.46 -39.68 -27.80
C SER A 7 28.90 -40.35 -26.54
N LEU A 8 29.73 -41.07 -25.78
CA LEU A 8 29.31 -41.68 -24.48
C LEU A 8 29.05 -40.66 -23.41
N SER A 9 29.82 -39.56 -23.35
CA SER A 9 29.55 -38.45 -22.42
C SER A 9 28.28 -37.69 -22.79
N ALA A 10 28.02 -37.46 -24.08
CA ALA A 10 26.79 -36.79 -24.54
C ALA A 10 25.53 -37.65 -24.23
N ILE A 11 25.60 -38.96 -24.45
CA ILE A 11 24.51 -39.89 -24.07
C ILE A 11 24.27 -39.91 -22.56
N GLY A 12 25.33 -39.86 -21.74
CA GLY A 12 25.24 -39.77 -20.28
C GLY A 12 24.56 -38.48 -19.83
N VAL A 13 24.90 -37.34 -20.43
CA VAL A 13 24.28 -36.04 -20.15
C VAL A 13 22.81 -36.03 -20.55
N ILE A 14 22.47 -36.56 -21.73
CA ILE A 14 21.07 -36.67 -22.20
C ILE A 14 20.26 -37.58 -21.25
N PHE A 15 20.82 -38.70 -20.82
CA PHE A 15 20.12 -39.58 -19.86
C PHE A 15 19.93 -38.94 -18.47
N ALA A 16 20.94 -38.20 -18.00
CA ALA A 16 20.81 -37.43 -16.76
C ALA A 16 19.74 -36.32 -16.87
N MET A 17 19.72 -35.65 -18.01
CA MET A 17 18.73 -34.58 -18.30
C MET A 17 17.31 -35.15 -18.42
N LEU A 18 17.13 -36.30 -19.09
CA LEU A 18 15.83 -36.98 -19.18
C LEU A 18 15.34 -37.49 -17.84
N ARG A 19 16.25 -37.96 -16.95
CA ARG A 19 15.91 -38.33 -15.58
C ARG A 19 15.51 -37.12 -14.74
N LEU A 20 16.19 -35.99 -14.91
CA LEU A 20 15.87 -34.73 -14.22
C LEU A 20 14.49 -34.23 -14.65
N ILE A 21 14.21 -34.21 -15.97
CA ILE A 21 12.92 -33.84 -16.54
C ILE A 21 11.79 -34.73 -16.01
N LYS A 22 11.98 -36.05 -15.98
CA LYS A 22 10.99 -36.99 -15.43
C LYS A 22 10.73 -36.78 -13.92
N ARG A 23 11.80 -36.51 -13.17
CA ARG A 23 11.65 -36.19 -11.72
C ARG A 23 10.88 -34.88 -11.54
N PHE A 24 11.23 -33.85 -12.31
CA PHE A 24 10.56 -32.54 -12.29
C PHE A 24 9.06 -32.69 -12.62
N ASP A 25 8.76 -33.43 -13.70
CA ASP A 25 7.38 -33.66 -14.16
C ASP A 25 6.55 -34.44 -13.13
N HIS A 26 7.15 -35.47 -12.49
CA HIS A 26 6.48 -36.24 -11.43
C HIS A 26 6.19 -35.39 -10.20
N THR A 27 7.15 -34.57 -9.76
CA THR A 27 7.01 -33.71 -8.57
C THR A 27 6.00 -32.60 -8.83
N LEU A 28 6.03 -31.97 -10.02
CA LEU A 28 5.08 -30.94 -10.43
C LEU A 28 3.64 -31.48 -10.48
N ASN A 29 3.45 -32.71 -11.05
CA ASN A 29 2.14 -33.34 -11.09
C ASN A 29 1.61 -33.69 -9.70
N GLN A 30 2.48 -34.05 -8.76
CA GLN A 30 2.12 -34.31 -7.37
C GLN A 30 1.70 -33.01 -6.65
N ASP A 31 2.42 -31.92 -6.84
CA ASP A 31 2.08 -30.62 -6.31
C ASP A 31 0.76 -30.09 -6.91
N MET A 32 0.54 -30.27 -8.21
CA MET A 32 -0.71 -29.90 -8.89
C MET A 32 -1.91 -30.69 -8.37
N ALA A 33 -1.76 -31.98 -8.10
CA ALA A 33 -2.81 -32.80 -7.50
C ALA A 33 -3.17 -32.30 -6.08
N THR A 34 -2.16 -31.95 -5.29
CA THR A 34 -2.35 -31.36 -3.95
C THR A 34 -3.10 -30.04 -4.02
N ILE A 35 -2.73 -29.15 -4.95
CA ILE A 35 -3.41 -27.86 -5.19
C ILE A 35 -4.86 -28.07 -5.62
N GLN A 36 -5.13 -29.03 -6.52
CA GLN A 36 -6.49 -29.37 -6.94
C GLN A 36 -7.36 -29.89 -5.79
N GLY A 37 -6.79 -30.70 -4.89
CA GLY A 37 -7.45 -31.13 -3.66
C GLY A 37 -7.81 -29.95 -2.75
N MET A 38 -6.86 -29.01 -2.57
CA MET A 38 -7.09 -27.79 -1.78
C MET A 38 -8.18 -26.90 -2.37
N LEU A 39 -8.28 -26.79 -3.68
CA LEU A 39 -9.37 -26.07 -4.36
C LEU A 39 -10.74 -26.68 -4.07
N LYS A 40 -10.80 -28.02 -3.89
CA LYS A 40 -12.02 -28.74 -3.53
C LYS A 40 -12.32 -28.73 -2.01
N GLY A 41 -11.48 -28.06 -1.21
CA GLY A 41 -11.66 -27.97 0.24
C GLY A 41 -10.96 -29.03 1.06
N GLU A 42 -10.18 -29.92 0.44
CA GLU A 42 -9.40 -30.96 1.13
C GLU A 42 -8.19 -30.35 1.84
N LYS A 43 -7.81 -30.92 2.98
CA LYS A 43 -6.56 -30.52 3.66
C LYS A 43 -5.37 -31.12 2.90
N PRO A 44 -4.28 -30.35 2.71
CA PRO A 44 -3.10 -30.87 2.05
C PRO A 44 -2.50 -32.03 2.87
N THR A 45 -2.26 -33.15 2.22
CA THR A 45 -1.66 -34.33 2.82
C THR A 45 -0.13 -34.36 2.70
N THR A 46 0.41 -33.56 1.79
CA THR A 46 1.86 -33.43 1.53
C THR A 46 2.23 -31.96 1.41
N ALA A 47 3.48 -31.62 1.80
CA ALA A 47 4.03 -30.29 1.55
C ALA A 47 4.36 -30.13 0.05
N LEU A 48 4.18 -28.92 -0.48
CA LEU A 48 4.55 -28.60 -1.86
C LEU A 48 6.08 -28.52 -1.98
N ASN A 49 6.61 -29.01 -3.11
CA ASN A 49 8.04 -29.18 -3.31
C ASN A 49 8.72 -28.03 -4.04
N PHE A 50 7.94 -27.27 -4.83
CA PHE A 50 8.47 -26.13 -5.59
C PHE A 50 8.08 -24.80 -4.97
N ALA A 51 8.98 -23.83 -4.96
CA ALA A 51 8.73 -22.50 -4.43
C ALA A 51 7.51 -21.82 -5.08
N LEU A 52 7.33 -21.98 -6.40
CA LEU A 52 6.19 -21.47 -7.15
C LEU A 52 4.86 -22.09 -6.68
N THR A 53 4.84 -23.40 -6.40
CA THR A 53 3.64 -24.08 -5.92
C THR A 53 3.37 -23.78 -4.43
N GLN A 54 4.41 -23.54 -3.63
CA GLN A 54 4.29 -23.04 -2.26
C GLN A 54 3.67 -21.64 -2.22
N ASP A 55 4.06 -20.76 -3.13
CA ASP A 55 3.50 -19.41 -3.31
C ASP A 55 2.01 -19.48 -3.69
N LEU A 56 1.64 -20.40 -4.59
CA LEU A 56 0.24 -20.67 -4.95
C LEU A 56 -0.55 -21.22 -3.77
N GLN A 57 0.06 -21.99 -2.88
CA GLN A 57 -0.58 -22.47 -1.65
C GLN A 57 -0.94 -21.30 -0.73
N GLY A 58 -0.02 -20.36 -0.52
CA GLY A 58 -0.27 -19.12 0.23
C GLY A 58 -1.41 -18.30 -0.38
N THR A 59 -1.39 -18.11 -1.68
CA THR A 59 -2.42 -17.41 -2.43
C THR A 59 -3.80 -18.06 -2.32
N LEU A 60 -3.87 -19.40 -2.39
CA LEU A 60 -5.13 -20.16 -2.26
C LEU A 60 -5.71 -20.07 -0.83
N VAL A 61 -4.87 -20.11 0.20
CA VAL A 61 -5.31 -19.92 1.59
C VAL A 61 -5.87 -18.52 1.77
N THR A 62 -5.17 -17.51 1.27
CA THR A 62 -5.61 -16.11 1.30
C THR A 62 -6.94 -15.93 0.55
N HIS A 63 -7.08 -16.50 -0.65
CA HIS A 63 -8.31 -16.42 -1.43
C HIS A 63 -9.51 -17.08 -0.69
N LYS A 64 -9.31 -18.22 -0.04
CA LYS A 64 -10.36 -18.86 0.76
C LYS A 64 -10.80 -18.01 1.95
N VAL A 65 -9.86 -17.34 2.62
CA VAL A 65 -10.17 -16.42 3.72
C VAL A 65 -10.94 -15.19 3.20
N VAL A 66 -10.54 -14.65 2.06
CA VAL A 66 -11.24 -13.53 1.41
C VAL A 66 -12.66 -13.92 1.02
N MET A 67 -12.85 -15.08 0.37
CA MET A 67 -14.18 -15.55 -0.04
C MET A 67 -15.08 -15.86 1.15
N ALA A 68 -14.54 -16.46 2.23
CA ALA A 68 -15.29 -16.69 3.46
C ALA A 68 -15.72 -15.39 4.14
N ASN A 69 -14.86 -14.38 4.14
CA ASN A 69 -15.18 -13.04 4.68
C ASN A 69 -16.19 -12.30 3.79
N GLN A 70 -16.11 -12.46 2.47
CA GLN A 70 -17.09 -11.88 1.54
C GLN A 70 -18.45 -12.52 1.72
N GLN A 71 -18.54 -13.84 1.81
CA GLN A 71 -19.77 -14.57 2.04
C GLN A 71 -20.40 -14.22 3.39
N LYS A 72 -19.59 -14.01 4.44
CA LYS A 72 -20.05 -13.51 5.73
C LYS A 72 -20.64 -12.10 5.62
N ARG A 73 -19.99 -11.19 4.89
CA ARG A 73 -20.48 -9.82 4.64
C ARG A 73 -21.79 -9.81 3.83
N GLU A 74 -21.93 -10.68 2.83
CA GLU A 74 -23.15 -10.82 2.05
C GLU A 74 -24.31 -11.30 2.94
N THR A 75 -24.05 -12.28 3.83
CA THR A 75 -25.05 -12.76 4.79
C THR A 75 -25.41 -11.69 5.83
N GLU A 76 -24.44 -10.92 6.31
CA GLU A 76 -24.68 -9.79 7.24
C GLU A 76 -25.48 -8.67 6.53
N ALA A 77 -25.20 -8.38 5.26
CA ALA A 77 -25.93 -7.40 4.48
C ALA A 77 -27.37 -7.84 4.19
N GLU A 78 -27.60 -9.12 3.85
CA GLU A 78 -28.94 -9.69 3.70
C GLU A 78 -29.74 -9.66 5.02
N THR A 79 -29.05 -9.88 6.15
CA THR A 79 -29.68 -9.80 7.48
C THR A 79 -30.07 -8.37 7.80
N LEU A 80 -29.20 -7.38 7.51
CA LEU A 80 -29.48 -5.95 7.70
C LEU A 80 -30.63 -5.48 6.80
N ALA A 81 -30.64 -5.88 5.53
CA ALA A 81 -31.72 -5.56 4.60
C ALA A 81 -33.08 -6.15 5.03
N SER A 82 -33.08 -7.33 5.66
CA SER A 82 -34.30 -7.94 6.22
C SER A 82 -34.80 -7.22 7.47
N ILE A 83 -33.90 -6.65 8.27
CA ILE A 83 -34.25 -5.82 9.44
C ILE A 83 -34.83 -4.47 9.00
N GLU A 84 -34.22 -3.81 7.99
CA GLU A 84 -34.74 -2.56 7.45
C GLU A 84 -36.15 -2.72 6.83
N GLN A 85 -36.44 -3.85 6.18
CA GLN A 85 -37.79 -4.13 5.68
C GLN A 85 -38.81 -4.34 6.80
N THR A 86 -38.41 -4.89 7.94
CA THR A 86 -39.29 -5.09 9.12
C THR A 86 -39.58 -3.78 9.84
N ASP A 87 -38.61 -2.86 9.88
CA ASP A 87 -38.79 -1.54 10.50
C ASP A 87 -39.67 -0.58 9.68
N ILE A 88 -39.72 -0.73 8.35
CA ILE A 88 -40.58 0.07 7.49
C ILE A 88 -42.08 -0.27 7.66
N GLU A 89 -42.43 -1.51 8.03
CA GLU A 89 -43.83 -1.89 8.32
C GLU A 89 -44.31 -1.42 9.71
N MET A 90 -43.39 -1.03 10.64
CA MET A 90 -43.75 -0.56 11.98
C MET A 90 -43.86 0.97 12.13
N THR A 91 -43.51 1.77 11.12
CA THR A 91 -43.50 3.26 11.21
C THR A 91 -44.75 3.96 10.65
N ALA A 92 -45.87 3.27 10.47
CA ALA A 92 -47.17 3.88 10.22
C ALA A 92 -47.92 4.22 11.51
N VAL A 93 -47.23 4.74 12.56
CA VAL A 93 -47.84 5.27 13.75
C VAL A 93 -47.77 6.81 13.69
N ASP A 94 -48.95 7.39 13.78
CA ASP A 94 -49.38 8.78 13.78
C ASP A 94 -48.39 9.76 14.45
N MET A 95 -47.71 10.59 13.63
CA MET A 95 -46.81 11.66 14.07
C MET A 95 -47.51 12.96 14.44
N SER A 96 -48.81 12.96 14.74
CA SER A 96 -49.59 14.15 15.11
C SER A 96 -49.48 14.56 16.59
N ALA A 97 -48.77 13.80 17.43
CA ALA A 97 -48.71 14.02 18.88
C ALA A 97 -47.42 14.69 19.42
N LEU A 98 -46.49 15.10 18.58
CA LEU A 98 -45.19 15.66 18.97
C LEU A 98 -44.98 17.10 18.52
N SER A 99 -45.98 17.98 18.81
CA SER A 99 -45.81 19.44 18.66
C SER A 99 -45.99 20.16 19.99
N THR A 100 -44.99 20.09 20.85
CA THR A 100 -44.81 21.09 21.91
C THR A 100 -43.37 21.62 21.87
N PRO A 101 -43.17 22.95 21.81
CA PRO A 101 -41.83 23.52 21.79
C PRO A 101 -41.15 23.32 23.12
N VAL A 102 -39.92 22.84 23.12
CA VAL A 102 -39.05 22.83 24.31
C VAL A 102 -38.49 24.23 24.48
N GLU A 103 -38.95 24.95 25.53
CA GLU A 103 -38.37 26.22 25.97
C GLU A 103 -36.89 25.98 26.38
N ALA A 104 -35.99 26.82 25.84
CA ALA A 104 -34.58 26.83 26.19
C ALA A 104 -34.39 27.21 27.66
N VAL A 105 -33.83 26.32 28.47
CA VAL A 105 -33.43 26.62 29.83
C VAL A 105 -32.08 27.33 29.82
N TYR A 106 -32.11 28.60 30.26
CA TYR A 106 -30.92 29.42 30.45
C TYR A 106 -30.18 28.94 31.71
N VAL A 107 -28.92 28.61 31.60
CA VAL A 107 -28.06 28.33 32.77
C VAL A 107 -27.45 29.65 33.22
N ALA A 108 -27.85 30.12 34.39
CA ALA A 108 -27.30 31.33 34.99
C ALA A 108 -25.87 31.08 35.52
N ASP A 109 -25.01 32.07 35.34
CA ASP A 109 -23.62 32.07 35.76
C ASP A 109 -23.49 32.12 37.28
N GLU A 110 -22.43 31.53 37.86
CA GLU A 110 -22.17 31.40 39.29
C GLU A 110 -22.16 32.72 40.07
N LYS A 111 -22.13 33.86 39.40
CA LYS A 111 -22.19 35.19 39.99
C LYS A 111 -23.57 35.69 40.37
N ASP A 112 -24.65 35.08 39.86
CA ASP A 112 -26.02 35.47 40.14
C ASP A 112 -26.58 34.83 41.41
N LEU A 113 -25.86 33.83 41.97
CA LEU A 113 -26.28 33.14 43.18
C LEU A 113 -25.96 33.82 44.52
N LEU A 114 -25.16 34.90 44.49
CA LEU A 114 -24.70 35.61 45.70
C LEU A 114 -25.57 36.82 46.11
N SER A 115 -26.70 37.05 45.43
CA SER A 115 -27.58 38.21 45.70
C SER A 115 -29.02 37.87 46.15
N LEU A 116 -29.30 36.62 46.48
CA LEU A 116 -30.64 36.18 46.89
C LEU A 116 -30.82 36.21 48.40
N ASP A 117 -31.83 36.96 48.85
CA ASP A 117 -32.26 37.13 50.24
C ASP A 117 -32.79 35.77 50.84
N SER A 118 -32.61 35.62 52.15
CA SER A 118 -32.83 34.37 52.93
C SER A 118 -34.25 33.75 52.86
N GLN A 119 -35.24 34.48 52.33
CA GLN A 119 -36.59 33.97 52.13
C GLN A 119 -36.81 33.22 50.81
N THR A 120 -35.94 33.42 49.85
CA THR A 120 -36.01 32.74 48.52
C THR A 120 -35.25 31.43 48.52
N ALA A 121 -34.33 31.22 49.47
CA ALA A 121 -33.52 30.01 49.56
C ALA A 121 -34.31 28.75 49.96
N SER A 122 -35.46 28.89 50.66
CA SER A 122 -36.27 27.75 51.08
C SER A 122 -37.17 27.15 49.98
N VAL A 123 -37.36 27.84 48.87
CA VAL A 123 -38.14 27.35 47.71
C VAL A 123 -37.24 26.60 46.71
N ALA A 124 -35.93 26.86 46.72
CA ALA A 124 -34.99 26.24 45.80
C ALA A 124 -34.51 24.82 46.20
N LEU A 125 -34.73 24.44 47.46
CA LEU A 125 -34.28 23.15 48.00
C LEU A 125 -35.24 21.97 47.74
N ASN A 126 -36.40 22.20 47.11
CA ASN A 126 -37.37 21.16 46.75
C ASN A 126 -37.47 20.88 45.24
N LYS A 127 -36.50 21.31 44.42
CA LYS A 127 -36.38 20.79 43.08
C LYS A 127 -35.57 19.51 43.13
N GLU A 128 -36.23 18.41 42.81
CA GLU A 128 -35.58 17.13 42.54
C GLU A 128 -34.37 17.34 41.69
N VAL A 129 -33.22 16.88 42.19
CA VAL A 129 -32.00 16.75 41.35
C VAL A 129 -32.36 15.73 40.29
N VAL A 130 -32.67 16.17 39.09
CA VAL A 130 -32.79 15.30 37.94
C VAL A 130 -31.39 14.76 37.71
N VAL A 131 -31.14 13.56 38.24
CA VAL A 131 -29.96 12.78 37.85
C VAL A 131 -30.10 12.55 36.35
N GLU A 132 -29.27 13.20 35.58
CA GLU A 132 -29.19 12.99 34.15
C GLU A 132 -29.02 11.49 33.90
N LYS A 133 -30.08 10.89 33.37
CA LYS A 133 -30.10 9.44 33.12
C LYS A 133 -28.96 9.15 32.20
N ALA A 134 -28.04 8.28 32.60
CA ALA A 134 -26.96 7.82 31.73
C ALA A 134 -27.53 7.51 30.32
N PRO A 135 -26.87 7.94 29.25
CA PRO A 135 -27.38 7.73 27.90
C PRO A 135 -27.72 6.26 27.68
N SER A 136 -28.84 6.01 27.01
CA SER A 136 -29.27 4.64 26.70
C SER A 136 -28.17 3.91 25.91
N LEU A 137 -28.12 2.59 26.03
CA LEU A 137 -27.15 1.77 25.30
C LEU A 137 -27.16 2.11 23.81
N ASP A 138 -28.34 2.33 23.24
CA ASP A 138 -28.57 2.72 21.84
C ASP A 138 -27.91 4.07 21.45
N LEU A 139 -27.93 5.05 22.37
CA LEU A 139 -27.26 6.35 22.14
C LEU A 139 -25.74 6.23 22.19
N LEU A 140 -25.21 5.35 23.02
CA LEU A 140 -23.77 5.06 23.07
C LEU A 140 -23.31 4.31 21.82
N GLU A 141 -24.09 3.33 21.37
CA GLU A 141 -23.83 2.60 20.12
C GLU A 141 -23.93 3.52 18.90
N TYR A 142 -24.94 4.40 18.82
CA TYR A 142 -25.05 5.40 17.77
C TYR A 142 -23.86 6.39 17.78
N ALA A 143 -23.45 6.88 18.95
CA ALA A 143 -22.30 7.76 19.07
C ALA A 143 -21.00 7.05 18.65
N ALA A 144 -20.83 5.78 19.02
CA ALA A 144 -19.69 4.96 18.60
C ALA A 144 -19.68 4.72 17.09
N SER A 145 -20.85 4.47 16.48
CA SER A 145 -20.97 4.31 15.02
C SER A 145 -20.62 5.61 14.28
N GLN A 146 -21.08 6.76 14.77
CA GLN A 146 -20.73 8.07 14.19
C GLN A 146 -19.25 8.41 14.36
N ALA A 147 -18.63 8.05 15.48
CA ALA A 147 -17.19 8.20 15.69
C ALA A 147 -16.40 7.34 14.71
N LYS A 148 -16.80 6.09 14.51
CA LYS A 148 -16.18 5.18 13.54
C LYS A 148 -16.32 5.68 12.09
N LEU A 149 -17.48 6.21 11.71
CA LEU A 149 -17.69 6.82 10.39
C LEU A 149 -16.77 8.03 10.16
N LYS A 150 -16.52 8.85 11.19
CA LYS A 150 -15.57 9.96 11.12
C LYS A 150 -14.13 9.48 11.02
N GLU A 151 -13.76 8.44 11.75
CA GLU A 151 -12.44 7.81 11.67
C GLU A 151 -12.19 7.21 10.28
N ASP A 152 -13.15 6.45 9.74
CA ASP A 152 -13.05 5.88 8.41
C ASP A 152 -12.98 6.95 7.32
N ALA A 153 -13.57 8.14 7.52
CA ALA A 153 -13.44 9.26 6.60
C ALA A 153 -12.03 9.90 6.62
N LEU A 154 -11.36 9.90 7.79
CA LEU A 154 -10.02 10.46 7.95
C LEU A 154 -8.91 9.47 7.62
N VAL A 155 -9.13 8.18 7.90
CA VAL A 155 -8.18 7.07 7.70
C VAL A 155 -8.90 5.91 6.99
N PRO A 156 -9.21 6.06 5.69
CA PRO A 156 -10.02 5.10 4.96
C PRO A 156 -9.40 3.70 4.99
N ALA A 157 -10.15 2.69 5.42
CA ALA A 157 -9.63 1.34 5.58
C ALA A 157 -9.16 0.72 4.24
N HIS A 158 -9.87 1.01 3.15
CA HIS A 158 -9.61 0.41 1.85
C HIS A 158 -8.32 0.88 1.19
N VAL A 159 -7.72 2.01 1.63
CA VAL A 159 -6.42 2.45 1.10
C VAL A 159 -5.25 1.68 1.70
N PHE A 160 -5.43 1.05 2.87
CA PHE A 160 -4.43 0.17 3.49
C PHE A 160 -4.61 -1.24 2.92
N ARG A 161 -3.77 -1.59 1.94
CA ARG A 161 -3.88 -2.83 1.16
C ARG A 161 -2.92 -3.90 1.69
N ALA A 162 -2.90 -5.05 1.03
CA ALA A 162 -2.06 -6.18 1.42
C ALA A 162 -0.54 -5.90 1.37
N TYR A 163 -0.07 -4.95 0.56
CA TYR A 163 1.37 -4.68 0.41
C TYR A 163 1.73 -3.20 0.24
N ASP A 164 0.76 -2.31 0.24
CA ASP A 164 0.98 -0.86 0.17
C ASP A 164 -0.21 -0.07 0.71
N ILE A 165 -0.04 1.24 0.82
CA ILE A 165 -1.13 2.18 1.06
C ILE A 165 -1.36 2.90 -0.26
N ARG A 166 -2.59 2.89 -0.81
CA ARG A 166 -2.86 3.45 -2.14
C ARG A 166 -4.32 3.91 -2.29
N GLY A 167 -4.51 5.07 -2.90
CA GLY A 167 -5.83 5.64 -3.17
C GLY A 167 -5.75 6.92 -4.00
N LYS A 168 -6.87 7.62 -4.13
CA LYS A 168 -6.97 8.90 -4.84
C LYS A 168 -6.24 10.00 -4.06
N ALA A 169 -5.27 10.65 -4.69
CA ALA A 169 -4.58 11.79 -4.11
C ALA A 169 -5.57 12.93 -3.80
N HIS A 170 -5.26 13.72 -2.79
CA HIS A 170 -6.03 14.86 -2.27
C HIS A 170 -7.36 14.51 -1.59
N THR A 171 -8.00 13.37 -1.89
CA THR A 171 -9.26 12.95 -1.30
C THR A 171 -9.10 11.81 -0.30
N GLU A 172 -8.35 10.78 -0.64
CA GLU A 172 -8.07 9.61 0.19
C GLU A 172 -6.64 9.65 0.73
N ILE A 173 -5.66 9.85 -0.14
CA ILE A 173 -4.27 10.05 0.22
C ILE A 173 -4.03 11.56 0.35
N THR A 174 -4.37 12.08 1.51
CA THR A 174 -4.24 13.52 1.84
C THR A 174 -2.87 13.80 2.49
N LYS A 175 -2.48 15.09 2.55
CA LYS A 175 -1.28 15.51 3.31
C LYS A 175 -1.40 15.13 4.79
N THR A 176 -2.58 15.23 5.37
CA THR A 176 -2.82 14.82 6.76
C THR A 176 -2.57 13.33 6.94
N LEU A 177 -3.08 12.49 6.05
CA LEU A 177 -2.82 11.05 6.11
C LEU A 177 -1.34 10.75 5.86
N ALA A 178 -0.69 11.40 4.91
CA ALA A 178 0.75 11.23 4.65
C ALA A 178 1.61 11.55 5.88
N HIS A 179 1.31 12.64 6.58
CA HIS A 179 1.96 12.98 7.84
C HIS A 179 1.73 11.92 8.93
N GLN A 180 0.48 11.46 9.10
CA GLN A 180 0.14 10.41 10.06
C GLN A 180 0.80 9.07 9.72
N VAL A 181 0.91 8.73 8.44
CA VAL A 181 1.69 7.57 7.96
C VAL A 181 3.15 7.74 8.35
N GLY A 182 3.72 8.93 8.18
CA GLY A 182 5.08 9.24 8.63
C GLY A 182 5.28 9.00 10.12
N LEU A 183 4.38 9.50 10.96
CA LEU A 183 4.40 9.26 12.41
C LEU A 183 4.31 7.77 12.75
N ALA A 184 3.39 7.05 12.11
CA ALA A 184 3.17 5.63 12.37
C ALA A 184 4.37 4.77 11.92
N VAL A 185 4.90 5.02 10.73
CA VAL A 185 6.07 4.33 10.17
C VAL A 185 7.31 4.60 11.01
N GLY A 186 7.55 5.86 11.38
CA GLY A 186 8.70 6.22 12.21
C GLY A 186 8.61 5.61 13.61
N THR A 187 7.42 5.52 14.19
CA THR A 187 7.20 4.84 15.47
C THR A 187 7.51 3.34 15.35
N GLU A 188 7.01 2.69 14.31
CA GLU A 188 7.28 1.26 14.05
C GLU A 188 8.76 1.00 13.77
N ALA A 189 9.42 1.89 13.02
CA ALA A 189 10.85 1.82 12.77
C ALA A 189 11.66 1.83 14.08
N LYS A 190 11.36 2.74 14.99
CA LYS A 190 12.03 2.82 16.31
C LYS A 190 11.80 1.56 17.14
N ILE A 191 10.61 0.97 17.11
CA ILE A 191 10.32 -0.30 17.79
C ILE A 191 11.20 -1.42 17.23
N ARG A 192 11.50 -1.40 15.92
CA ARG A 192 12.40 -2.36 15.25
C ARG A 192 13.89 -2.01 15.39
N GLY A 193 14.24 -0.92 16.08
CA GLY A 193 15.61 -0.48 16.28
C GLY A 193 16.19 0.33 15.13
N GLU A 194 15.35 0.77 14.17
CA GLU A 194 15.75 1.59 13.04
C GLU A 194 15.72 3.08 13.40
N GLN A 195 16.77 3.81 13.00
CA GLN A 195 16.89 5.23 13.31
C GLN A 195 16.71 6.12 12.08
N THR A 196 17.16 5.66 10.91
CA THR A 196 17.16 6.45 9.67
C THR A 196 16.26 5.78 8.62
N ILE A 197 15.42 6.58 7.96
CA ILE A 197 14.52 6.13 6.90
C ILE A 197 14.86 6.85 5.61
N VAL A 198 15.07 6.10 4.53
CA VAL A 198 15.25 6.64 3.19
C VAL A 198 13.87 6.95 2.59
N VAL A 199 13.68 8.14 2.03
CA VAL A 199 12.44 8.53 1.38
C VAL A 199 12.71 8.88 -0.08
N GLY A 200 11.88 8.37 -0.97
CA GLY A 200 11.90 8.72 -2.39
C GLY A 200 10.50 8.88 -2.94
N ARG A 201 10.39 9.46 -4.12
CA ARG A 201 9.10 9.67 -4.78
C ARG A 201 9.16 9.43 -6.28
N ASP A 202 8.00 9.13 -6.87
CA ASP A 202 7.80 9.09 -8.31
C ASP A 202 7.55 10.48 -8.94
N ALA A 203 7.18 10.52 -10.23
CA ALA A 203 6.96 11.75 -10.99
C ALA A 203 5.57 12.38 -10.77
N ARG A 204 4.66 11.72 -10.07
CA ARG A 204 3.27 12.20 -9.88
C ARG A 204 3.25 13.59 -9.27
N LEU A 205 2.35 14.44 -9.75
CA LEU A 205 2.25 15.83 -9.28
C LEU A 205 2.00 15.93 -7.77
N SER A 206 1.20 15.01 -7.22
CA SER A 206 0.90 14.93 -5.79
C SER A 206 2.07 14.40 -4.93
N SER A 207 3.07 13.75 -5.53
CA SER A 207 4.17 13.11 -4.79
C SER A 207 5.01 14.11 -4.02
N VAL A 208 5.22 15.31 -4.55
CA VAL A 208 6.03 16.35 -3.90
C VAL A 208 5.46 16.75 -2.53
N GLU A 209 4.17 17.08 -2.49
CA GLU A 209 3.53 17.53 -1.24
C GLU A 209 3.30 16.39 -0.26
N LEU A 210 3.02 15.17 -0.76
CA LEU A 210 2.83 13.98 0.08
C LEU A 210 4.17 13.56 0.71
N THR A 211 5.26 13.61 -0.06
CA THR A 211 6.61 13.32 0.44
C THR A 211 7.00 14.29 1.55
N LYS A 212 6.75 15.58 1.37
CA LYS A 212 7.02 16.57 2.41
C LYS A 212 6.26 16.27 3.70
N ALA A 213 4.97 16.01 3.60
CA ALA A 213 4.14 15.70 4.77
C ALA A 213 4.58 14.39 5.46
N LEU A 214 4.95 13.35 4.68
CA LEU A 214 5.50 12.11 5.20
C LEU A 214 6.81 12.34 5.97
N ILE A 215 7.73 13.12 5.40
CA ILE A 215 9.03 13.47 6.01
C ILE A 215 8.82 14.24 7.32
N ASP A 216 7.89 15.19 7.34
CA ASP A 216 7.57 15.94 8.55
C ASP A 216 7.11 14.97 9.67
N GLY A 217 6.21 14.03 9.37
CA GLY A 217 5.76 13.02 10.32
C GLY A 217 6.86 12.05 10.78
N LEU A 218 7.72 11.57 9.87
CA LEU A 218 8.87 10.73 10.22
C LEU A 218 9.81 11.45 11.20
N ARG A 219 10.12 12.72 10.94
CA ARG A 219 10.99 13.52 11.80
C ARG A 219 10.36 13.81 13.16
N GLU A 220 9.07 14.11 13.19
CA GLU A 220 8.33 14.32 14.44
C GLU A 220 8.25 13.04 15.29
N SER A 221 8.27 11.85 14.70
CA SER A 221 8.39 10.59 15.43
C SER A 221 9.77 10.39 16.07
N GLY A 222 10.78 11.16 15.62
CA GLY A 222 12.17 11.09 16.07
C GLY A 222 13.09 10.30 15.15
N CYS A 223 12.63 9.88 13.95
CA CYS A 223 13.49 9.24 12.95
C CYS A 223 14.23 10.27 12.11
N ASP A 224 15.48 9.99 11.80
CA ASP A 224 16.24 10.73 10.81
C ASP A 224 15.75 10.39 9.40
N VAL A 225 15.76 11.35 8.50
CA VAL A 225 15.31 11.16 7.13
C VAL A 225 16.42 11.47 6.15
N MET A 226 16.61 10.54 5.20
CA MET A 226 17.47 10.70 4.03
C MET A 226 16.60 10.73 2.78
N ASP A 227 16.41 11.92 2.19
CA ASP A 227 15.61 12.12 0.98
C ASP A 227 16.49 11.88 -0.25
N VAL A 228 16.14 10.86 -1.04
CA VAL A 228 16.81 10.54 -2.32
C VAL A 228 16.12 11.21 -3.52
N GLY A 229 15.08 11.97 -3.27
CA GLY A 229 14.40 12.75 -4.30
C GLY A 229 13.49 11.92 -5.20
N GLN A 230 13.45 12.30 -6.49
CA GLN A 230 12.65 11.64 -7.51
C GLN A 230 13.42 10.50 -8.14
N VAL A 231 13.07 9.25 -7.76
CA VAL A 231 13.78 8.03 -8.16
C VAL A 231 12.80 6.88 -8.43
N PRO A 232 13.16 5.88 -9.26
CA PRO A 232 12.39 4.62 -9.32
C PRO A 232 12.47 3.84 -8.00
N THR A 233 11.45 3.05 -7.71
CA THR A 233 11.37 2.22 -6.49
C THR A 233 12.62 1.35 -6.24
N PRO A 234 13.22 0.68 -7.25
CA PRO A 234 14.45 -0.09 -7.06
C PRO A 234 15.64 0.73 -6.56
N VAL A 235 15.75 2.00 -6.96
CA VAL A 235 16.80 2.91 -6.49
C VAL A 235 16.62 3.22 -5.01
N LEU A 236 15.37 3.44 -4.54
CA LEU A 236 15.09 3.61 -3.12
C LEU A 236 15.52 2.38 -2.31
N TYR A 237 15.14 1.18 -2.76
CA TYR A 237 15.50 -0.06 -2.04
C TYR A 237 17.01 -0.30 -2.03
N TYR A 238 17.70 -0.02 -3.15
CA TYR A 238 19.14 -0.04 -3.21
C TYR A 238 19.75 0.96 -2.22
N ALA A 239 19.27 2.20 -2.23
CA ALA A 239 19.75 3.25 -1.33
C ALA A 239 19.59 2.86 0.15
N ALA A 240 18.42 2.36 0.54
CA ALA A 240 18.15 1.91 1.90
C ALA A 240 19.13 0.81 2.35
N LYS A 241 19.43 -0.14 1.45
CA LYS A 241 20.40 -1.21 1.72
C LYS A 241 21.84 -0.69 1.71
N ASN A 242 22.23 0.07 0.68
CA ASN A 242 23.60 0.52 0.47
C ASN A 242 24.05 1.56 1.50
N PHE A 243 23.13 2.40 1.97
CA PHE A 243 23.39 3.38 3.03
C PHE A 243 23.29 2.78 4.45
N GLY A 244 23.00 1.48 4.54
CA GLY A 244 22.98 0.74 5.81
C GLY A 244 21.80 1.09 6.71
N THR A 245 20.73 1.66 6.17
CA THR A 245 19.52 2.00 6.94
C THR A 245 18.51 0.85 6.98
N GLY A 246 18.49 -0.03 5.97
CA GLY A 246 17.54 -1.12 5.86
C GLY A 246 16.07 -0.70 5.78
N SER A 247 15.78 0.59 5.82
CA SER A 247 14.43 1.13 5.95
C SER A 247 14.17 2.26 4.95
N GLY A 248 13.00 2.22 4.30
CA GLY A 248 12.65 3.24 3.31
C GLY A 248 11.16 3.31 3.01
N VAL A 249 10.72 4.47 2.54
CA VAL A 249 9.34 4.72 2.09
C VAL A 249 9.37 5.33 0.69
N MET A 250 8.72 4.67 -0.24
CA MET A 250 8.51 5.17 -1.60
C MET A 250 7.12 5.78 -1.73
N VAL A 251 7.07 7.04 -2.12
CA VAL A 251 5.80 7.74 -2.43
C VAL A 251 5.47 7.52 -3.89
N THR A 252 4.51 6.64 -4.16
CA THR A 252 4.13 6.21 -5.51
C THR A 252 2.79 5.46 -5.51
N ALA A 253 2.11 5.47 -6.64
CA ALA A 253 1.02 4.55 -6.93
C ALA A 253 1.38 3.52 -8.02
N SER A 254 2.71 3.31 -8.33
CA SER A 254 3.13 2.37 -9.37
C SER A 254 2.43 2.67 -10.72
N HIS A 255 1.85 1.65 -11.37
CA HIS A 255 1.16 1.74 -12.65
C HIS A 255 -0.28 2.31 -12.60
N ASN A 256 -0.78 2.74 -11.44
CA ASN A 256 -2.12 3.31 -11.35
C ASN A 256 -2.22 4.64 -12.13
N PRO A 257 -3.44 5.07 -12.53
CA PRO A 257 -3.67 6.36 -13.21
C PRO A 257 -3.09 7.56 -12.44
N ALA A 258 -2.86 8.66 -13.16
CA ALA A 258 -2.24 9.88 -12.63
C ALA A 258 -2.85 10.42 -11.31
N PRO A 259 -4.18 10.37 -11.08
CA PRO A 259 -4.78 10.87 -9.85
C PRO A 259 -4.50 10.03 -8.59
N ASP A 260 -3.96 8.82 -8.74
CA ASP A 260 -3.67 7.93 -7.61
C ASP A 260 -2.29 8.23 -7.03
N ASN A 261 -2.13 7.97 -5.73
CA ASN A 261 -0.83 7.97 -5.06
C ASN A 261 -0.84 7.02 -3.85
N GLY A 262 0.31 6.88 -3.17
CA GLY A 262 0.41 6.00 -2.02
C GLY A 262 1.81 5.83 -1.48
N PHE A 263 2.00 4.79 -0.66
CA PHE A 263 3.25 4.53 0.05
C PHE A 263 3.59 3.04 0.01
N LYS A 264 4.80 2.71 -0.48
CA LYS A 264 5.43 1.39 -0.31
C LYS A 264 6.44 1.51 0.81
N ILE A 265 6.40 0.60 1.77
CA ILE A 265 7.14 0.73 3.03
C ILE A 265 8.02 -0.50 3.25
N MET A 266 9.29 -0.25 3.53
CA MET A 266 10.26 -1.27 3.93
C MET A 266 10.87 -0.85 5.26
N LEU A 267 10.90 -1.74 6.26
CA LEU A 267 11.54 -1.54 7.55
C LEU A 267 12.43 -2.74 7.89
N ALA A 268 13.65 -2.48 8.36
CA ALA A 268 14.62 -3.49 8.74
C ALA A 268 14.84 -4.55 7.63
N ASN A 269 15.00 -4.12 6.38
CA ASN A 269 15.13 -4.96 5.17
C ASN A 269 13.91 -5.84 4.85
N HIS A 270 12.74 -5.56 5.45
CA HIS A 270 11.50 -6.27 5.22
C HIS A 270 10.44 -5.33 4.66
N THR A 271 9.84 -5.66 3.52
CA THR A 271 8.69 -4.93 2.97
C THR A 271 7.45 -5.26 3.80
N LEU A 272 6.78 -4.24 4.32
CA LEU A 272 5.57 -4.44 5.12
C LEU A 272 4.43 -4.99 4.27
N VAL A 273 3.72 -5.98 4.82
CA VAL A 273 2.61 -6.65 4.14
C VAL A 273 1.46 -6.93 5.10
N ASP A 274 0.26 -7.07 4.55
CA ASP A 274 -0.95 -7.55 5.23
C ASP A 274 -1.16 -6.91 6.62
N THR A 275 -1.03 -7.71 7.67
CA THR A 275 -1.28 -7.30 9.05
C THR A 275 -0.39 -6.17 9.52
N GLU A 276 0.81 -6.03 8.97
CA GLU A 276 1.74 -4.96 9.31
C GLU A 276 1.25 -3.61 8.76
N ILE A 277 0.72 -3.59 7.52
CA ILE A 277 0.10 -2.40 6.91
C ILE A 277 -1.17 -2.02 7.69
N TYR A 278 -2.01 -3.00 8.07
CA TYR A 278 -3.20 -2.73 8.89
C TYR A 278 -2.85 -2.25 10.30
N ALA A 279 -1.74 -2.73 10.87
CA ALA A 279 -1.25 -2.25 12.17
C ALA A 279 -0.84 -0.76 12.13
N LEU A 280 -0.27 -0.28 11.00
CA LEU A 280 -0.02 1.15 10.82
C LEU A 280 -1.32 1.96 10.84
N ARG A 281 -2.39 1.48 10.18
CA ARG A 281 -3.70 2.13 10.25
C ARG A 281 -4.22 2.19 11.69
N GLN A 282 -4.15 1.09 12.42
CA GLN A 282 -4.61 1.05 13.80
C GLN A 282 -3.82 2.03 14.68
N ARG A 283 -2.50 2.10 14.51
CA ARG A 283 -1.63 3.07 15.21
C ARG A 283 -2.04 4.51 14.93
N ILE A 284 -2.45 4.83 13.69
CA ILE A 284 -2.95 6.16 13.33
C ILE A 284 -4.27 6.47 14.05
N ILE A 285 -5.19 5.52 14.10
CA ILE A 285 -6.49 5.64 14.79
C ILE A 285 -6.27 5.86 16.29
N ASP A 286 -5.42 5.06 16.91
CA ASP A 286 -5.12 5.11 18.34
C ASP A 286 -4.22 6.30 18.70
N LYS A 287 -3.66 7.01 17.70
CA LYS A 287 -2.67 8.09 17.87
C LYS A 287 -1.47 7.64 18.71
N ASP A 288 -1.11 6.36 18.59
CA ASP A 288 0.02 5.75 19.28
C ASP A 288 1.32 6.08 18.55
N PHE A 289 1.84 7.28 18.76
CA PHE A 289 3.02 7.81 18.09
C PHE A 289 4.16 8.08 19.08
N SER A 290 5.37 7.68 18.68
CA SER A 290 6.57 8.20 19.34
C SER A 290 6.73 9.69 19.02
N ASN A 291 7.48 10.39 19.86
CA ASN A 291 7.78 11.81 19.71
C ASN A 291 9.29 12.00 19.69
N GLY A 292 9.76 12.95 18.89
CA GLY A 292 11.18 13.28 18.79
C GLY A 292 11.44 14.40 17.79
N ALA A 293 12.71 14.56 17.43
CA ALA A 293 13.16 15.54 16.44
C ALA A 293 14.26 14.90 15.58
N GLY A 294 13.86 14.23 14.52
CA GLY A 294 14.79 13.63 13.56
C GLY A 294 15.46 14.67 12.67
N SER A 295 16.67 14.39 12.23
CA SER A 295 17.38 15.18 11.22
C SER A 295 16.83 14.98 9.82
N TYR A 296 17.25 15.84 8.88
CA TYR A 296 16.92 15.73 7.46
C TYR A 296 18.17 16.00 6.63
N ILE A 297 18.44 15.11 5.69
CA ILE A 297 19.47 15.30 4.68
C ILE A 297 18.95 14.89 3.30
N GLU A 298 19.45 15.54 2.24
CA GLU A 298 19.28 15.10 0.87
C GLU A 298 20.53 14.32 0.44
N ARG A 299 20.30 13.20 -0.27
CA ARG A 299 21.41 12.38 -0.79
C ARG A 299 20.99 11.70 -2.08
N GLN A 300 21.73 11.97 -3.16
CA GLN A 300 21.51 11.28 -4.43
C GLN A 300 21.96 9.82 -4.35
N ALA A 301 21.23 8.94 -5.02
CA ALA A 301 21.51 7.50 -5.06
C ALA A 301 21.64 6.96 -6.50
N ASP A 302 21.34 7.77 -7.51
CA ASP A 302 21.29 7.35 -8.91
C ASP A 302 22.64 6.85 -9.42
N ASP A 303 23.70 7.61 -9.17
CA ASP A 303 25.04 7.29 -9.68
C ASP A 303 25.60 6.03 -9.00
N ASP A 304 25.40 5.88 -7.67
CA ASP A 304 25.78 4.67 -6.93
C ASP A 304 25.03 3.44 -7.46
N TYR A 305 23.74 3.58 -7.75
CA TYR A 305 22.92 2.51 -8.31
C TYR A 305 23.35 2.13 -9.73
N LEU A 306 23.56 3.13 -10.59
CA LEU A 306 24.05 2.92 -11.95
C LEU A 306 25.42 2.26 -11.98
N GLN A 307 26.34 2.68 -11.09
CA GLN A 307 27.65 2.06 -10.98
C GLN A 307 27.54 0.59 -10.57
N ALA A 308 26.71 0.28 -9.55
CA ALA A 308 26.52 -1.09 -9.11
C ALA A 308 25.95 -2.00 -10.21
N LEU A 309 24.98 -1.50 -11.00
CA LEU A 309 24.45 -2.24 -12.14
C LEU A 309 25.52 -2.45 -13.24
N ASN A 310 26.30 -1.43 -13.53
CA ASN A 310 27.33 -1.48 -14.56
C ASN A 310 28.47 -2.44 -14.21
N ASP A 311 28.78 -2.57 -12.91
CA ASP A 311 29.78 -3.50 -12.41
C ASP A 311 29.30 -4.97 -12.44
N ASP A 312 27.99 -5.20 -12.35
CA ASP A 312 27.39 -6.54 -12.27
C ASP A 312 26.93 -7.09 -13.63
N ILE A 313 26.60 -6.20 -14.60
CA ILE A 313 26.02 -6.59 -15.88
C ILE A 313 27.06 -6.50 -17.00
N ILE A 314 27.31 -7.63 -17.67
CA ILE A 314 28.14 -7.71 -18.86
C ILE A 314 27.29 -8.25 -20.02
N LEU A 315 27.09 -7.43 -21.05
CA LEU A 315 26.37 -7.85 -22.26
C LEU A 315 27.28 -8.66 -23.18
N ALA A 316 26.72 -9.72 -23.80
CA ALA A 316 27.44 -10.56 -24.73
C ALA A 316 27.73 -9.84 -26.10
N ARG A 317 26.97 -8.82 -26.43
CA ARG A 317 27.09 -7.94 -27.59
C ARG A 317 26.35 -6.64 -27.38
N ASP A 318 26.55 -5.67 -28.23
CA ASP A 318 25.73 -4.48 -28.30
C ASP A 318 24.30 -4.82 -28.76
N PHE A 319 23.32 -4.16 -28.19
CA PHE A 319 21.91 -4.29 -28.55
C PHE A 319 21.32 -2.95 -28.98
N ASN A 320 20.41 -3.02 -29.95
CA ASN A 320 19.51 -1.91 -30.28
C ASN A 320 18.21 -2.08 -29.45
N VAL A 321 17.92 -1.13 -28.57
CA VAL A 321 16.86 -1.23 -27.62
C VAL A 321 15.90 -0.06 -27.78
N VAL A 322 14.60 -0.32 -27.82
CA VAL A 322 13.58 0.71 -27.66
C VAL A 322 13.11 0.69 -26.19
N VAL A 323 13.13 1.84 -25.55
CA VAL A 323 12.72 2.01 -24.16
C VAL A 323 11.48 2.88 -24.10
N ASP A 324 10.41 2.37 -23.50
CA ASP A 324 9.20 3.10 -23.19
C ASP A 324 9.07 3.22 -21.67
N ALA A 325 9.15 4.44 -21.16
CA ALA A 325 9.02 4.71 -19.72
C ALA A 325 7.66 5.31 -19.34
N ALA A 326 6.72 5.42 -20.26
CA ALA A 326 5.39 5.99 -20.05
C ALA A 326 5.40 7.32 -19.26
N ASN A 327 6.41 8.16 -19.47
CA ASN A 327 6.69 9.35 -18.67
C ASN A 327 6.92 9.09 -17.16
N GLY A 328 7.20 7.86 -16.75
CA GLY A 328 7.58 7.49 -15.39
C GLY A 328 9.02 7.85 -15.04
N VAL A 329 9.38 7.70 -13.77
CA VAL A 329 10.70 8.06 -13.24
C VAL A 329 11.83 7.13 -13.69
N ALA A 330 11.50 5.95 -14.24
CA ALA A 330 12.50 5.00 -14.71
C ALA A 330 13.25 5.48 -15.99
N GLY A 331 12.63 6.34 -16.81
CA GLY A 331 13.15 6.77 -18.10
C GLY A 331 14.60 7.23 -18.07
N PRO A 332 14.95 8.29 -17.34
CA PRO A 332 16.31 8.82 -17.37
C PRO A 332 17.37 7.81 -16.91
N ILE A 333 17.07 7.02 -15.87
CA ILE A 333 18.04 6.08 -15.29
C ILE A 333 18.19 4.84 -16.16
N ALA A 334 17.11 4.33 -16.75
CA ALA A 334 17.14 3.20 -17.67
C ALA A 334 17.94 3.53 -18.94
N VAL A 335 17.71 4.72 -19.50
CA VAL A 335 18.44 5.19 -20.69
C VAL A 335 19.94 5.32 -20.41
N LYS A 336 20.31 5.94 -19.26
CA LYS A 336 21.72 6.06 -18.85
C LYS A 336 22.37 4.69 -18.68
N MET A 337 21.68 3.76 -17.99
CA MET A 337 22.17 2.41 -17.76
C MET A 337 22.43 1.66 -19.08
N LEU A 338 21.42 1.60 -19.94
CA LEU A 338 21.54 0.86 -21.19
C LEU A 338 22.64 1.43 -22.10
N LYS A 339 22.78 2.77 -22.20
CA LYS A 339 23.87 3.42 -22.92
C LYS A 339 25.22 3.11 -22.29
N ALA A 340 25.35 3.08 -20.99
CA ALA A 340 26.60 2.72 -20.28
C ALA A 340 26.99 1.25 -20.54
N LEU A 341 26.00 0.36 -20.69
CA LEU A 341 26.21 -1.04 -21.07
C LEU A 341 26.54 -1.26 -22.57
N GLY A 342 26.63 -0.20 -23.38
CA GLY A 342 26.95 -0.26 -24.80
C GLY A 342 25.74 -0.41 -25.74
N CYS A 343 24.51 -0.28 -25.24
CA CYS A 343 23.32 -0.35 -26.08
C CYS A 343 23.11 0.94 -26.91
N THR A 344 22.58 0.80 -28.13
CA THR A 344 21.94 1.89 -28.86
C THR A 344 20.47 1.99 -28.37
N VAL A 345 20.07 3.14 -27.88
CA VAL A 345 18.74 3.30 -27.22
C VAL A 345 17.88 4.28 -28.02
N SER A 346 16.71 3.81 -28.48
CA SER A 346 15.59 4.64 -28.94
C SER A 346 14.68 4.92 -27.72
N GLU A 347 14.32 6.18 -27.50
CA GLU A 347 13.63 6.64 -26.30
C GLU A 347 12.17 7.02 -26.60
N LEU A 348 11.21 6.30 -26.01
CA LEU A 348 9.81 6.66 -25.99
C LEU A 348 9.42 7.11 -24.59
N TYR A 349 8.88 8.32 -24.46
CA TYR A 349 8.30 8.85 -23.23
C TYR A 349 9.22 8.76 -22.01
N CYS A 350 10.55 8.90 -22.22
CA CYS A 350 11.56 8.74 -21.17
C CYS A 350 11.75 10.00 -20.28
N ASN A 351 11.07 11.10 -20.58
CA ASN A 351 11.08 12.28 -19.71
C ASN A 351 9.94 12.17 -18.68
N PRO A 352 10.23 12.22 -17.36
CA PRO A 352 9.22 12.12 -16.33
C PRO A 352 8.18 13.24 -16.41
N ASP A 353 6.89 12.86 -16.44
CA ASP A 353 5.75 13.77 -16.37
C ASP A 353 4.60 13.10 -15.61
N GLY A 354 4.26 13.64 -14.45
CA GLY A 354 3.22 13.07 -13.57
C GLY A 354 1.80 13.13 -14.10
N ASN A 355 1.56 13.73 -15.28
CA ASN A 355 0.29 13.67 -16.00
C ASN A 355 0.17 12.43 -16.88
N PHE A 356 1.29 11.73 -17.19
CA PHE A 356 1.33 10.60 -18.11
C PHE A 356 0.63 10.89 -19.44
N PRO A 357 1.07 11.91 -20.22
CA PRO A 357 0.29 12.47 -21.33
C PRO A 357 0.18 11.55 -22.55
N ASN A 358 1.02 10.53 -22.67
CA ASN A 358 1.06 9.66 -23.85
C ASN A 358 0.17 8.42 -23.65
N HIS A 359 0.38 7.67 -22.59
CA HIS A 359 -0.45 6.55 -22.18
C HIS A 359 -0.31 6.31 -20.67
N GLU A 360 -1.21 5.52 -20.07
CA GLU A 360 -1.11 5.12 -18.66
C GLU A 360 0.19 4.31 -18.42
N PRO A 361 0.84 4.47 -17.27
CA PRO A 361 2.12 3.82 -16.98
C PRO A 361 1.95 2.35 -16.57
N ASP A 362 1.10 1.62 -17.28
CA ASP A 362 0.74 0.21 -17.03
C ASP A 362 1.14 -0.66 -18.24
N PRO A 363 2.32 -1.28 -18.23
CA PRO A 363 2.79 -2.14 -19.32
C PRO A 363 2.08 -3.49 -19.40
N THR A 364 1.13 -3.79 -18.49
CA THR A 364 0.32 -5.00 -18.59
C THR A 364 -0.83 -4.87 -19.59
N LYS A 365 -1.16 -3.64 -19.99
CA LYS A 365 -2.20 -3.34 -20.96
C LYS A 365 -1.63 -3.29 -22.37
N ALA A 366 -2.22 -4.07 -23.30
CA ALA A 366 -1.73 -4.16 -24.67
C ALA A 366 -1.76 -2.81 -25.40
N GLU A 367 -2.79 -1.99 -25.14
CA GLU A 367 -2.93 -0.66 -25.73
C GLU A 367 -1.78 0.28 -25.36
N ASN A 368 -1.18 0.13 -24.19
CA ASN A 368 -0.04 0.94 -23.74
C ASN A 368 1.30 0.50 -24.35
N LEU A 369 1.31 -0.61 -25.09
CA LEU A 369 2.52 -1.12 -25.76
C LEU A 369 2.53 -0.88 -27.28
N GLU A 370 1.49 -0.28 -27.85
CA GLU A 370 1.34 -0.13 -29.31
C GLU A 370 2.49 0.65 -29.93
N ASP A 371 2.86 1.80 -29.32
CA ASP A 371 3.97 2.64 -29.82
C ASP A 371 5.32 1.93 -29.68
N LEU A 372 5.55 1.23 -28.57
CA LEU A 372 6.76 0.43 -28.35
C LEU A 372 6.90 -0.67 -29.41
N LEU A 373 5.83 -1.44 -29.67
CA LEU A 373 5.81 -2.51 -30.66
C LEU A 373 6.04 -1.97 -32.08
N SER A 374 5.41 -0.83 -32.39
CA SER A 374 5.56 -0.15 -33.67
C SER A 374 7.01 0.32 -33.89
N ASP A 375 7.61 0.94 -32.86
CA ASP A 375 8.97 1.48 -32.98
C ASP A 375 10.02 0.36 -33.06
N VAL A 376 9.85 -0.72 -32.31
CA VAL A 376 10.67 -1.93 -32.43
C VAL A 376 10.61 -2.49 -33.86
N ALA A 377 9.41 -2.57 -34.45
CA ALA A 377 9.24 -3.10 -35.80
C ALA A 377 9.84 -2.18 -36.88
N ILE A 378 9.69 -0.86 -36.75
CA ILE A 378 10.20 0.14 -37.70
C ILE A 378 11.71 0.27 -37.61
N SER A 379 12.28 0.34 -36.41
CA SER A 379 13.72 0.52 -36.18
C SER A 379 14.52 -0.77 -36.39
N GLY A 380 13.86 -1.93 -36.38
CA GLY A 380 14.52 -3.23 -36.38
C GLY A 380 15.32 -3.49 -35.10
N ALA A 381 14.88 -2.92 -33.97
CA ALA A 381 15.54 -3.11 -32.70
C ALA A 381 15.49 -4.58 -32.22
N ASP A 382 16.51 -4.97 -31.48
CA ASP A 382 16.61 -6.34 -30.94
C ASP A 382 15.55 -6.61 -29.85
N VAL A 383 15.17 -5.57 -29.06
CA VAL A 383 14.22 -5.69 -27.92
C VAL A 383 13.56 -4.35 -27.62
N GLY A 384 12.31 -4.42 -27.19
CA GLY A 384 11.56 -3.32 -26.58
C GLY A 384 11.40 -3.55 -25.08
N ILE A 385 11.56 -2.51 -24.27
CA ILE A 385 11.45 -2.54 -22.81
C ILE A 385 10.46 -1.48 -22.37
N ALA A 386 9.35 -1.90 -21.74
CA ALA A 386 8.39 -1.01 -21.13
C ALA A 386 8.53 -1.01 -19.60
N PHE A 387 8.45 0.16 -18.98
CA PHE A 387 8.55 0.35 -17.53
C PHE A 387 7.20 0.70 -16.92
N ASP A 388 6.95 0.18 -15.71
CA ASP A 388 5.92 0.63 -14.78
C ASP A 388 6.26 2.06 -14.29
N GLY A 389 5.29 2.89 -14.02
CA GLY A 389 5.40 4.33 -13.74
C GLY A 389 6.18 4.79 -12.51
#